data_7af5c6c9919ca25a0dd572c9e47898d1
#
_entry.id   7af5c6c9919ca25a0dd572c9e47898d1
#
_cell.length_a   1.000
_cell.length_b   1.000
_cell.length_c   1.000
_cell.angle_alpha   90.00
_cell.angle_beta   90.00
_cell.angle_gamma   90.00
#
_symmetry.space_group_name_H-M   'P 1'
#
loop_
_entity.id
_entity.type
_entity.pdbx_description
1 polymer ?
#
loop_
_entity_poly.entity_id
_entity_poly.type
_entity_poly.pdbx_seq_one_letter_code
_entity_poly.pdbx_strand_id
1 'polypeptide(L)'
;MRNYQTTIKFTLGIIIVLQLSMVFFGFLRPSILYDYLDYWPLIIFPLVVLIVTRNTEYKEQIIVYSYSFLIAVSLFFHMAHLLEANFLTTYSYDSDFENLNLDENFEYKLYIDENNSIELVSFLGNGYKVDIIDKPGKSGYPEAIETLLGDPRAVIFRQIETSTLLKVKGWAIELGSDNLWQLNLFSVDSKINLDNLRLSPSFISGTGQLNLG
;
A
#
# COMPACT_ATOMS: atom_id res chain seq x y z
N MET A 1 14.15 2.95 40.49
CA MET A 1 14.26 3.45 39.09
C MET A 1 14.76 2.41 38.09
N ARG A 2 15.76 1.59 38.41
CA ARG A 2 16.30 0.57 37.49
C ARG A 2 15.22 -0.37 36.90
N ASN A 3 14.23 -0.77 37.67
CA ASN A 3 13.12 -1.64 37.18
C ASN A 3 12.23 -0.93 36.15
N TYR A 4 11.96 0.37 36.30
CA TYR A 4 11.15 1.12 35.34
C TYR A 4 11.81 1.24 33.98
N GLN A 5 13.13 1.45 33.92
CA GLN A 5 13.85 1.53 32.64
C GLN A 5 13.77 0.21 31.88
N THR A 6 13.91 -0.91 32.56
CA THR A 6 13.79 -2.24 31.95
C THR A 6 12.37 -2.47 31.43
N THR A 7 11.36 -2.12 32.25
CA THR A 7 9.95 -2.25 31.87
C THR A 7 9.63 -1.42 30.62
N ILE A 8 10.02 -0.14 30.57
CA ILE A 8 9.73 0.74 29.42
C ILE A 8 10.41 0.25 28.15
N LYS A 9 11.68 -0.18 28.22
CA LYS A 9 12.38 -0.75 27.06
C LYS A 9 11.69 -2.01 26.55
N PHE A 10 11.26 -2.87 27.45
CA PHE A 10 10.54 -4.09 27.11
C PHE A 10 9.18 -3.79 26.49
N THR A 11 8.44 -2.82 27.06
CA THR A 11 7.15 -2.36 26.49
C THR A 11 7.31 -1.83 25.08
N LEU A 12 8.31 -0.99 24.81
CA LEU A 12 8.58 -0.50 23.45
C LEU A 12 8.88 -1.66 22.50
N GLY A 13 9.71 -2.63 22.93
CA GLY A 13 10.01 -3.81 22.13
C GLY A 13 8.76 -4.63 21.80
N ILE A 14 7.87 -4.84 22.75
CA ILE A 14 6.59 -5.53 22.52
C ILE A 14 5.73 -4.77 21.52
N ILE A 15 5.59 -3.45 21.65
CA ILE A 15 4.78 -2.64 20.72
C ILE A 15 5.31 -2.77 19.30
N ILE A 16 6.62 -2.65 19.09
CA ILE A 16 7.24 -2.79 17.77
C ILE A 16 6.99 -4.18 17.18
N VAL A 17 7.21 -5.23 17.97
CA VAL A 17 6.96 -6.62 17.50
C VAL A 17 5.50 -6.83 17.16
N LEU A 18 4.59 -6.30 17.98
CA LEU A 18 3.15 -6.41 17.74
C LEU A 18 2.74 -5.69 16.45
N GLN A 19 3.23 -4.47 16.23
CA GLN A 19 2.94 -3.72 15.00
C GLN A 19 3.47 -4.45 13.76
N LEU A 20 4.72 -4.92 13.78
CA LEU A 20 5.29 -5.70 12.68
C LEU A 20 4.49 -6.98 12.41
N SER A 21 4.04 -7.65 13.48
CA SER A 21 3.18 -8.83 13.35
C SER A 21 1.83 -8.47 12.73
N MET A 22 1.21 -7.36 13.14
CA MET A 22 -0.05 -6.91 12.57
C MET A 22 0.08 -6.54 11.09
N VAL A 23 1.18 -5.92 10.67
CA VAL A 23 1.50 -5.69 9.25
C VAL A 23 1.68 -7.03 8.52
N PHE A 24 2.44 -7.96 9.10
CA PHE A 24 2.70 -9.26 8.48
C PHE A 24 1.42 -10.08 8.27
N PHE A 25 0.50 -10.06 9.24
CA PHE A 25 -0.78 -10.75 9.14
C PHE A 25 -1.86 -9.97 8.38
N GLY A 26 -1.56 -8.77 7.89
CA GLY A 26 -2.48 -7.93 7.12
C GLY A 26 -3.57 -7.25 7.94
N PHE A 27 -3.38 -7.08 9.25
CA PHE A 27 -4.26 -6.28 10.10
C PHE A 27 -3.95 -4.77 10.06
N LEU A 28 -2.72 -4.42 9.67
CA LEU A 28 -2.28 -3.05 9.42
C LEU A 28 -1.70 -2.94 8.03
N ARG A 29 -1.94 -1.83 7.39
CA ARG A 29 -1.39 -1.52 6.06
C ARG A 29 0.14 -1.43 6.13
N PRO A 30 0.89 -1.98 5.16
CA PRO A 30 2.33 -1.82 5.09
C PRO A 30 2.78 -0.35 5.05
N SER A 31 1.90 0.55 4.62
CA SER A 31 2.14 2.01 4.58
C SER A 31 2.50 2.61 5.93
N ILE A 32 2.13 2.00 7.06
CA ILE A 32 2.58 2.45 8.40
C ILE A 32 4.12 2.53 8.51
N LEU A 33 4.85 1.71 7.75
CA LEU A 33 6.31 1.73 7.74
C LEU A 33 6.85 2.99 7.07
N TYR A 34 6.10 3.59 6.12
CA TYR A 34 6.47 4.87 5.52
C TYR A 34 6.36 6.01 6.50
N ASP A 35 5.35 6.01 7.38
CA ASP A 35 5.22 7.03 8.42
C ASP A 35 6.44 7.06 9.33
N TYR A 36 6.98 5.89 9.68
CA TYR A 36 8.22 5.82 10.45
C TYR A 36 9.43 6.36 9.67
N LEU A 37 9.44 6.21 8.35
CA LEU A 37 10.50 6.75 7.50
C LEU A 37 10.34 8.27 7.31
N ASP A 38 9.12 8.76 7.07
CA ASP A 38 8.85 10.18 6.85
C ASP A 38 9.07 11.00 8.11
N TYR A 39 8.65 10.46 9.24
CA TYR A 39 8.81 11.11 10.55
C TYR A 39 10.04 10.62 11.32
N TRP A 40 11.08 10.15 10.59
CA TRP A 40 12.32 9.69 11.18
C TRP A 40 12.97 10.67 12.19
N PRO A 41 12.86 12.02 12.05
CA PRO A 41 13.41 12.93 13.05
C PRO A 41 12.80 12.75 14.43
N LEU A 42 11.48 12.42 14.51
CA LEU A 42 10.79 12.15 15.78
C LEU A 42 11.33 10.89 16.48
N ILE A 43 11.88 9.96 15.70
CA ILE A 43 12.47 8.71 16.23
C ILE A 43 13.93 8.92 16.59
N ILE A 44 14.70 9.59 15.73
CA ILE A 44 16.13 9.80 15.94
C ILE A 44 16.39 10.83 17.05
N PHE A 45 15.59 11.89 17.13
CA PHE A 45 15.79 12.94 18.15
C PHE A 45 15.93 12.38 19.60
N PRO A 46 15.00 11.57 20.13
CA PRO A 46 15.15 11.01 21.47
C PRO A 46 16.35 10.07 21.57
N LEU A 47 16.76 9.39 20.51
CA LEU A 47 17.95 8.54 20.49
C LEU A 47 19.23 9.39 20.60
N VAL A 48 19.29 10.51 19.87
CA VAL A 48 20.41 11.47 19.97
C VAL A 48 20.47 12.04 21.39
N VAL A 49 19.34 12.46 21.95
CA VAL A 49 19.26 12.95 23.34
C VAL A 49 19.81 11.91 24.31
N LEU A 50 19.47 10.64 24.16
CA LEU A 50 19.99 9.55 24.99
C LEU A 50 21.51 9.40 24.90
N ILE A 51 22.08 9.58 23.70
CA ILE A 51 23.53 9.49 23.49
C ILE A 51 24.25 10.67 24.12
N VAL A 52 23.76 11.89 23.86
CA VAL A 52 24.40 13.14 24.34
C VAL A 52 24.35 13.23 25.88
N THR A 53 23.23 12.79 26.47
CA THR A 53 23.02 12.87 27.92
C THR A 53 23.51 11.67 28.70
N ARG A 54 24.22 10.75 28.05
CA ARG A 54 24.70 9.49 28.62
C ARG A 54 25.46 9.66 29.94
N ASN A 55 26.20 10.77 30.11
CA ASN A 55 27.07 11.03 31.29
C ASN A 55 26.49 12.08 32.22
N THR A 56 25.21 12.48 32.10
CA THR A 56 24.58 13.47 32.95
C THR A 56 23.95 12.83 34.22
N GLU A 57 23.77 13.61 35.25
CA GLU A 57 23.07 13.18 36.48
C GLU A 57 21.61 12.80 36.23
N TYR A 58 20.98 13.40 35.20
CA TYR A 58 19.58 13.18 34.81
C TYR A 58 19.38 12.00 33.85
N LYS A 59 20.42 11.23 33.55
CA LYS A 59 20.40 10.12 32.58
C LYS A 59 19.19 9.19 32.75
N GLU A 60 18.86 8.81 33.97
CA GLU A 60 17.76 7.87 34.20
C GLU A 60 16.40 8.44 33.83
N GLN A 61 16.18 9.71 34.16
CA GLN A 61 14.94 10.42 33.83
C GLN A 61 14.83 10.62 32.31
N ILE A 62 15.91 11.01 31.66
CA ILE A 62 15.97 11.21 30.20
C ILE A 62 15.69 9.91 29.48
N ILE A 63 16.22 8.78 29.95
CA ILE A 63 15.91 7.47 29.41
C ILE A 63 14.40 7.19 29.46
N VAL A 64 13.79 7.40 30.61
CA VAL A 64 12.35 7.18 30.81
C VAL A 64 11.54 8.06 29.86
N TYR A 65 11.81 9.35 29.79
CA TYR A 65 11.09 10.29 28.92
C TYR A 65 11.29 9.96 27.43
N SER A 66 12.51 9.66 26.98
CA SER A 66 12.80 9.34 25.58
C SER A 66 12.07 8.08 25.12
N TYR A 67 12.09 7.01 25.92
CA TYR A 67 11.37 5.78 25.56
C TYR A 67 9.86 5.95 25.67
N SER A 68 9.35 6.71 26.64
CA SER A 68 7.92 7.03 26.73
C SER A 68 7.44 7.82 25.52
N PHE A 69 8.26 8.78 25.05
CA PHE A 69 7.97 9.53 23.83
C PHE A 69 7.92 8.61 22.61
N LEU A 70 8.88 7.69 22.43
CA LEU A 70 8.87 6.71 21.34
C LEU A 70 7.64 5.81 21.36
N ILE A 71 7.22 5.38 22.56
CA ILE A 71 5.98 4.61 22.74
C ILE A 71 4.77 5.45 22.29
N ALA A 72 4.69 6.70 22.71
CA ALA A 72 3.59 7.59 22.35
C ALA A 72 3.52 7.83 20.84
N VAL A 73 4.65 8.08 20.17
CA VAL A 73 4.75 8.23 18.71
C VAL A 73 4.30 6.95 18.01
N SER A 74 4.76 5.79 18.47
CA SER A 74 4.40 4.49 17.89
C SER A 74 2.90 4.21 18.02
N LEU A 75 2.30 4.48 19.17
CA LEU A 75 0.86 4.32 19.38
C LEU A 75 0.06 5.33 18.55
N PHE A 76 0.56 6.56 18.38
CA PHE A 76 -0.08 7.57 17.56
C PHE A 76 -0.16 7.13 16.11
N PHE A 77 0.93 6.64 15.52
CA PHE A 77 0.90 6.10 14.15
C PHE A 77 -0.05 4.91 14.03
N HIS A 78 -0.03 4.01 15.00
CA HIS A 78 -0.93 2.87 15.02
C HIS A 78 -2.40 3.31 15.02
N MET A 79 -2.77 4.23 15.89
CA MET A 79 -4.15 4.74 15.98
C MET A 79 -4.55 5.51 14.73
N ALA A 80 -3.65 6.28 14.14
CA ALA A 80 -3.91 7.03 12.92
C ALA A 80 -4.21 6.09 11.74
N HIS A 81 -3.46 4.99 11.61
CA HIS A 81 -3.74 3.97 10.60
C HIS A 81 -5.04 3.21 10.84
N LEU A 82 -5.37 2.90 12.09
CA LEU A 82 -6.65 2.28 12.42
C LEU A 82 -7.86 3.18 12.14
N LEU A 83 -7.67 4.50 12.24
CA LEU A 83 -8.70 5.51 11.99
C LEU A 83 -8.68 6.00 10.53
N GLU A 84 -7.86 5.40 9.67
CA GLU A 84 -7.68 5.84 8.27
C GLU A 84 -7.38 7.34 8.14
N ALA A 85 -6.60 7.86 9.09
CA ALA A 85 -6.26 9.28 9.15
C ALA A 85 -5.19 9.61 8.09
N ASN A 86 -5.61 10.10 6.94
CA ASN A 86 -4.77 10.39 5.77
C ASN A 86 -3.80 11.58 5.94
N PHE A 87 -3.77 12.24 7.11
CA PHE A 87 -2.92 13.41 7.32
C PHE A 87 -1.48 13.08 7.69
N LEU A 88 -1.16 11.80 7.93
CA LEU A 88 0.17 11.39 8.38
C LEU A 88 1.13 11.07 7.24
N THR A 89 0.63 10.64 6.10
CA THR A 89 1.49 10.25 4.98
C THR A 89 1.59 11.40 3.99
N THR A 90 2.80 11.94 3.83
CA THR A 90 3.15 12.81 2.69
C THR A 90 3.07 12.02 1.38
N TYR A 91 3.25 10.71 1.45
CA TYR A 91 2.87 9.73 0.46
C TYR A 91 1.51 9.14 0.88
N SER A 92 0.44 9.92 0.72
CA SER A 92 -0.85 9.29 0.53
C SER A 92 -0.70 8.49 -0.77
N TYR A 93 -0.34 7.22 -0.64
CA TYR A 93 -0.70 6.30 -1.68
C TYR A 93 -2.22 6.31 -1.65
N ASP A 94 -2.76 7.19 -2.47
CA ASP A 94 -4.11 7.02 -2.94
C ASP A 94 -4.05 5.69 -3.70
N SER A 95 -4.17 4.61 -2.92
CA SER A 95 -4.12 3.26 -3.43
C SER A 95 -5.37 2.97 -4.26
N ASP A 96 -6.35 3.82 -4.12
CA ASP A 96 -7.62 3.73 -4.77
C ASP A 96 -7.64 4.72 -5.94
N PHE A 97 -7.33 4.21 -7.12
CA PHE A 97 -7.50 4.97 -8.36
C PHE A 97 -8.85 4.61 -8.96
N GLU A 98 -9.65 5.61 -9.24
CA GLU A 98 -10.87 5.40 -10.00
C GLU A 98 -11.04 6.47 -11.09
N ASN A 99 -11.53 6.05 -12.23
CA ASN A 99 -12.05 6.95 -13.26
C ASN A 99 -13.36 6.35 -13.80
N LEU A 100 -14.48 6.90 -13.33
CA LEU A 100 -15.84 6.46 -13.68
C LEU A 100 -16.47 7.29 -14.81
N ASN A 101 -15.68 8.17 -15.44
CA ASN A 101 -16.14 9.07 -16.50
C ASN A 101 -15.52 8.76 -17.87
N LEU A 102 -15.17 7.49 -18.14
CA LEU A 102 -14.70 7.10 -19.44
C LEU A 102 -15.85 7.15 -20.47
N ASP A 103 -15.53 7.60 -21.67
CA ASP A 103 -16.53 7.72 -22.75
C ASP A 103 -16.81 6.33 -23.36
N GLU A 104 -18.06 5.90 -23.35
CA GLU A 104 -18.53 4.59 -23.86
C GLU A 104 -18.27 4.37 -25.34
N ASN A 105 -18.06 5.44 -26.11
CA ASN A 105 -17.86 5.37 -27.57
C ASN A 105 -16.43 5.01 -27.98
N PHE A 106 -15.52 4.90 -27.03
CA PHE A 106 -14.13 4.60 -27.32
C PHE A 106 -13.71 3.22 -26.80
N GLU A 107 -12.72 2.64 -27.49
CA GLU A 107 -12.01 1.47 -27.05
C GLU A 107 -10.88 1.89 -26.11
N TYR A 108 -10.74 1.17 -24.99
CA TYR A 108 -9.72 1.40 -23.99
C TYR A 108 -8.78 0.21 -23.90
N LYS A 109 -7.50 0.47 -24.06
CA LYS A 109 -6.47 -0.54 -23.90
C LYS A 109 -5.96 -0.53 -22.46
N LEU A 110 -6.29 -1.58 -21.72
CA LEU A 110 -5.70 -1.81 -20.41
C LEU A 110 -4.37 -2.53 -20.57
N TYR A 111 -3.32 -1.94 -20.06
CA TYR A 111 -1.97 -2.48 -20.13
C TYR A 111 -1.39 -2.63 -18.74
N ILE A 112 -0.93 -3.83 -18.39
CA ILE A 112 -0.22 -4.12 -17.15
C ILE A 112 1.10 -4.76 -17.52
N ASP A 113 2.18 -3.99 -17.34
CA ASP A 113 3.52 -4.30 -17.84
C ASP A 113 4.35 -5.15 -16.89
N GLU A 114 3.80 -5.58 -15.76
CA GLU A 114 4.58 -6.24 -14.74
C GLU A 114 3.94 -7.53 -14.24
N ASN A 115 4.80 -8.48 -13.82
CA ASN A 115 4.38 -9.75 -13.23
C ASN A 115 3.83 -9.56 -11.79
N ASN A 116 2.70 -8.89 -11.67
CA ASN A 116 2.00 -8.69 -10.41
C ASN A 116 0.88 -9.71 -10.23
N SER A 117 0.53 -9.97 -8.98
CA SER A 117 -0.71 -10.69 -8.67
C SER A 117 -1.89 -9.74 -8.87
N ILE A 118 -2.89 -10.19 -9.65
CA ILE A 118 -4.03 -9.36 -10.04
C ILE A 118 -5.32 -10.11 -9.72
N GLU A 119 -6.26 -9.44 -9.06
CA GLU A 119 -7.66 -9.85 -9.01
C GLU A 119 -8.45 -8.88 -9.91
N LEU A 120 -8.93 -9.36 -11.07
CA LEU A 120 -9.67 -8.54 -12.02
C LEU A 120 -11.10 -9.03 -12.09
N VAL A 121 -12.05 -8.10 -11.92
CA VAL A 121 -13.49 -8.35 -12.00
C VAL A 121 -14.19 -7.25 -12.79
N SER A 122 -15.41 -7.53 -13.25
CA SER A 122 -16.27 -6.52 -13.87
C SER A 122 -17.20 -5.87 -12.83
N PHE A 123 -17.60 -4.61 -13.09
CA PHE A 123 -18.73 -3.97 -12.43
C PHE A 123 -19.69 -3.35 -13.45
N LEU A 124 -20.93 -3.13 -13.05
CA LEU A 124 -21.92 -2.48 -13.90
C LEU A 124 -21.66 -0.97 -13.93
N GLY A 125 -21.32 -0.42 -15.09
CA GLY A 125 -21.05 1.01 -15.28
C GLY A 125 -19.82 1.26 -16.15
N ASN A 126 -19.41 2.53 -16.16
CA ASN A 126 -18.28 3.02 -16.94
C ASN A 126 -17.00 3.07 -16.11
N GLY A 127 -15.86 2.99 -16.80
CA GLY A 127 -14.57 3.29 -16.21
C GLY A 127 -13.89 2.13 -15.52
N TYR A 128 -13.01 2.45 -14.58
CA TYR A 128 -12.24 1.47 -13.83
C TYR A 128 -12.01 1.93 -12.38
N LYS A 129 -11.75 0.95 -11.54
CA LYS A 129 -11.25 1.16 -10.19
C LYS A 129 -10.06 0.26 -9.94
N VAL A 130 -9.09 0.73 -9.19
CA VAL A 130 -7.92 -0.03 -8.78
C VAL A 130 -7.68 0.17 -7.30
N ASP A 131 -7.61 -0.92 -6.57
CA ASP A 131 -7.26 -0.97 -5.17
C ASP A 131 -6.08 -1.93 -4.96
N ILE A 132 -5.41 -1.83 -3.85
CA ILE A 132 -4.36 -2.75 -3.44
C ILE A 132 -4.95 -3.90 -2.63
N ILE A 133 -4.41 -5.11 -2.86
CA ILE A 133 -4.64 -6.21 -1.93
C ILE A 133 -3.63 -6.06 -0.79
N ASP A 134 -4.06 -5.36 0.25
CA ASP A 134 -3.23 -4.89 1.36
C ASP A 134 -2.83 -6.03 2.32
N LYS A 135 -1.99 -6.92 1.78
CA LYS A 135 -1.32 -7.99 2.54
C LYS A 135 0.14 -8.04 2.12
N PRO A 136 1.05 -8.45 3.00
CA PRO A 136 2.45 -8.64 2.61
C PRO A 136 2.58 -9.56 1.39
N GLY A 137 3.35 -9.11 0.41
CA GLY A 137 3.51 -9.82 -0.85
C GLY A 137 4.76 -9.42 -1.62
N LYS A 138 4.69 -9.51 -2.94
CA LYS A 138 5.82 -9.22 -3.85
C LYS A 138 5.54 -8.08 -4.82
N SER A 139 4.28 -7.63 -4.89
CA SER A 139 3.85 -6.55 -5.79
C SER A 139 4.11 -5.19 -5.16
N GLY A 140 4.53 -4.21 -5.96
CA GLY A 140 4.57 -2.81 -5.54
C GLY A 140 3.18 -2.17 -5.62
N TYR A 141 3.13 -0.89 -5.33
CA TYR A 141 1.90 -0.11 -5.43
C TYR A 141 1.59 0.23 -6.88
N PRO A 142 0.32 0.23 -7.32
CA PRO A 142 -0.05 0.60 -8.68
C PRO A 142 0.04 2.12 -8.87
N GLU A 143 0.41 2.53 -10.07
CA GLU A 143 0.25 3.88 -10.59
C GLU A 143 -0.53 3.81 -11.90
N ALA A 144 -1.60 4.58 -12.01
CA ALA A 144 -2.38 4.68 -13.23
C ALA A 144 -1.86 5.81 -14.11
N ILE A 145 -1.57 5.50 -15.38
CA ILE A 145 -1.22 6.47 -16.40
C ILE A 145 -2.27 6.38 -17.49
N GLU A 146 -3.02 7.46 -17.67
CA GLU A 146 -4.02 7.57 -18.69
C GLU A 146 -3.49 8.31 -19.92
N THR A 147 -3.62 7.69 -21.08
CA THR A 147 -3.41 8.35 -22.36
C THR A 147 -4.74 8.42 -23.08
N LEU A 148 -5.50 9.49 -22.81
CA LEU A 148 -6.84 9.68 -23.33
C LEU A 148 -6.86 10.41 -24.67
N LEU A 149 -5.69 10.72 -25.25
CA LEU A 149 -5.52 11.28 -26.58
C LEU A 149 -5.08 10.19 -27.54
N GLY A 150 -5.85 9.96 -28.58
CA GLY A 150 -5.56 8.95 -29.59
C GLY A 150 -6.64 7.84 -29.67
N ASP A 151 -6.40 6.86 -30.53
CA ASP A 151 -7.27 5.72 -30.76
C ASP A 151 -6.37 4.48 -31.01
N PRO A 152 -6.44 3.44 -30.18
CA PRO A 152 -7.22 3.35 -28.94
C PRO A 152 -6.64 4.19 -27.79
N ARG A 153 -7.49 4.60 -26.88
CA ARG A 153 -7.08 5.22 -25.62
C ARG A 153 -6.45 4.17 -24.71
N ALA A 154 -5.47 4.57 -23.90
CA ALA A 154 -4.77 3.61 -23.06
C ALA A 154 -4.86 3.97 -21.59
N VAL A 155 -5.09 2.96 -20.76
CA VAL A 155 -4.95 2.99 -19.31
C VAL A 155 -3.84 2.01 -18.94
N ILE A 156 -2.73 2.53 -18.46
CA ILE A 156 -1.53 1.76 -18.14
C ILE A 156 -1.37 1.72 -16.63
N PHE A 157 -1.38 0.53 -16.07
CA PHE A 157 -1.00 0.33 -14.67
C PHE A 157 0.44 -0.15 -14.60
N ARG A 158 1.27 0.59 -13.90
CA ARG A 158 2.64 0.22 -13.62
C ARG A 158 2.92 0.25 -12.13
N GLN A 159 3.94 -0.48 -11.73
CA GLN A 159 4.41 -0.48 -10.36
C GLN A 159 5.24 0.77 -10.09
N ILE A 160 4.93 1.48 -8.99
CA ILE A 160 5.84 2.48 -8.46
C ILE A 160 7.04 1.75 -7.84
N GLU A 161 8.25 2.25 -8.08
CA GLU A 161 9.44 1.74 -7.40
C GLU A 161 9.28 1.92 -5.88
N THR A 162 9.11 0.81 -5.20
CA THR A 162 8.98 0.77 -3.75
C THR A 162 10.16 0.03 -3.13
N SER A 163 10.47 0.37 -1.89
CA SER A 163 11.46 -0.42 -1.15
C SER A 163 10.98 -1.87 -1.04
N THR A 164 11.92 -2.81 -0.98
CA THR A 164 11.63 -4.25 -0.87
C THR A 164 10.80 -4.63 0.37
N LEU A 165 10.75 -3.73 1.37
CA LEU A 165 10.02 -3.93 2.64
C LEU A 165 8.53 -3.62 2.57
N LEU A 166 8.07 -2.92 1.52
CA LEU A 166 6.75 -2.31 1.46
C LEU A 166 5.95 -2.84 0.25
N LYS A 167 5.98 -4.16 0.08
CA LYS A 167 5.27 -4.82 -1.02
C LYS A 167 3.92 -5.34 -0.55
N VAL A 168 2.91 -5.17 -1.40
CA VAL A 168 1.55 -5.67 -1.21
C VAL A 168 1.38 -7.03 -1.89
N LYS A 169 0.27 -7.73 -1.60
CA LYS A 169 -0.03 -9.02 -2.22
C LYS A 169 -0.29 -8.89 -3.71
N GLY A 170 -0.98 -7.85 -4.13
CA GLY A 170 -1.35 -7.61 -5.52
C GLY A 170 -2.30 -6.45 -5.67
N TRP A 171 -2.94 -6.37 -6.83
CA TRP A 171 -3.90 -5.33 -7.17
C TRP A 171 -5.29 -5.93 -7.42
N ALA A 172 -6.32 -5.27 -6.89
CA ALA A 172 -7.71 -5.53 -7.21
C ALA A 172 -8.15 -4.51 -8.28
N ILE A 173 -8.52 -4.99 -9.46
CA ILE A 173 -8.90 -4.15 -10.60
C ILE A 173 -10.35 -4.45 -10.95
N GLU A 174 -11.18 -3.41 -10.98
CA GLU A 174 -12.55 -3.49 -11.42
C GLU A 174 -12.71 -2.71 -12.73
N LEU A 175 -13.30 -3.35 -13.75
CA LEU A 175 -13.55 -2.73 -15.06
C LEU A 175 -15.03 -2.58 -15.31
N GLY A 176 -15.42 -1.41 -15.82
CA GLY A 176 -16.80 -1.12 -16.19
C GLY A 176 -17.26 -1.90 -17.40
N SER A 177 -18.43 -2.55 -17.32
CA SER A 177 -19.01 -3.36 -18.38
C SER A 177 -19.50 -2.54 -19.59
N ASP A 178 -19.71 -1.25 -19.42
CA ASP A 178 -20.23 -0.37 -20.48
C ASP A 178 -19.14 0.04 -21.49
N ASN A 179 -17.87 -0.03 -21.06
CA ASN A 179 -16.73 0.26 -21.94
C ASN A 179 -16.27 -0.95 -22.75
N LEU A 180 -15.70 -0.68 -23.91
CA LEU A 180 -15.01 -1.70 -24.72
C LEU A 180 -13.54 -1.76 -24.32
N TRP A 181 -13.09 -2.93 -23.84
CA TRP A 181 -11.72 -3.12 -23.33
C TRP A 181 -10.88 -4.01 -24.24
N GLN A 182 -9.65 -3.59 -24.48
CA GLN A 182 -8.58 -4.45 -24.98
C GLN A 182 -7.60 -4.73 -23.85
N LEU A 183 -7.50 -5.97 -23.41
CA LEU A 183 -6.66 -6.35 -22.28
C LEU A 183 -5.28 -6.82 -22.77
N ASN A 184 -4.22 -6.24 -22.20
CA ASN A 184 -2.85 -6.71 -22.36
C ASN A 184 -2.26 -6.90 -20.96
N LEU A 185 -2.39 -8.12 -20.43
CA LEU A 185 -2.08 -8.45 -19.05
C LEU A 185 -0.92 -9.43 -18.98
N PHE A 186 0.08 -9.09 -18.16
CA PHE A 186 1.12 -9.99 -17.72
C PHE A 186 1.01 -10.15 -16.20
N SER A 187 0.66 -11.35 -15.73
CA SER A 187 0.35 -11.54 -14.32
C SER A 187 0.87 -12.85 -13.76
N VAL A 188 1.12 -12.86 -12.45
CA VAL A 188 1.53 -14.05 -11.69
C VAL A 188 0.56 -14.27 -10.54
N ASP A 189 0.05 -15.51 -10.40
CA ASP A 189 -0.90 -15.90 -9.36
C ASP A 189 -2.18 -15.04 -9.34
N SER A 190 -2.82 -14.90 -10.51
CA SER A 190 -3.93 -13.99 -10.71
C SER A 190 -5.28 -14.70 -10.78
N LYS A 191 -6.31 -13.97 -10.39
CA LYS A 191 -7.72 -14.35 -10.57
C LYS A 191 -8.36 -13.32 -11.50
N ILE A 192 -8.75 -13.76 -12.69
CA ILE A 192 -9.32 -12.91 -13.72
C ILE A 192 -10.71 -13.44 -14.05
N ASN A 193 -11.71 -12.63 -13.77
CA ASN A 193 -13.10 -12.90 -14.13
C ASN A 193 -13.56 -11.85 -15.15
N LEU A 194 -13.85 -12.29 -16.38
CA LEU A 194 -14.23 -11.44 -17.50
C LEU A 194 -15.74 -11.45 -17.77
N ASP A 195 -16.54 -11.98 -16.83
CA ASP A 195 -18.00 -12.01 -16.96
C ASP A 195 -18.53 -10.60 -17.24
N ASN A 196 -19.43 -10.49 -18.23
CA ASN A 196 -20.10 -9.26 -18.63
C ASN A 196 -19.20 -8.13 -19.18
N LEU A 197 -17.90 -8.34 -19.36
CA LEU A 197 -17.05 -7.34 -20.00
C LEU A 197 -17.20 -7.37 -21.53
N ARG A 198 -17.23 -6.19 -22.15
CA ARG A 198 -17.14 -6.02 -23.58
C ARG A 198 -15.67 -6.00 -23.98
N LEU A 199 -15.22 -7.06 -24.65
CA LEU A 199 -13.81 -7.23 -24.99
C LEU A 199 -13.57 -7.15 -26.49
N SER A 200 -12.54 -6.44 -26.88
CA SER A 200 -11.87 -6.56 -28.16
C SER A 200 -10.71 -7.59 -28.09
N PRO A 201 -10.04 -7.92 -29.19
CA PRO A 201 -8.96 -8.89 -29.17
C PRO A 201 -7.92 -8.55 -28.09
N SER A 202 -7.77 -9.45 -27.11
CA SER A 202 -7.00 -9.25 -25.90
C SER A 202 -5.90 -10.29 -25.75
N PHE A 203 -4.81 -9.93 -25.05
CA PHE A 203 -3.71 -10.81 -24.73
C PHE A 203 -3.54 -10.92 -23.21
N ILE A 204 -3.68 -12.15 -22.70
CA ILE A 204 -3.50 -12.42 -21.27
C ILE A 204 -2.47 -13.53 -21.14
N SER A 205 -1.40 -13.28 -20.41
CA SER A 205 -0.31 -14.22 -20.16
C SER A 205 0.01 -14.26 -18.66
N GLY A 206 0.31 -15.47 -18.16
CA GLY A 206 0.68 -15.63 -16.77
C GLY A 206 0.20 -16.93 -16.16
N THR A 207 0.14 -16.96 -14.83
CA THR A 207 -0.33 -18.08 -14.03
C THR A 207 -1.50 -17.65 -13.17
N GLY A 208 -2.48 -18.54 -12.95
CA GLY A 208 -3.65 -18.24 -12.12
C GLY A 208 -4.93 -18.87 -12.66
N GLN A 209 -6.04 -18.26 -12.29
CA GLN A 209 -7.39 -18.69 -12.70
C GLN A 209 -7.98 -17.64 -13.66
N LEU A 210 -8.45 -18.11 -14.81
CA LEU A 210 -9.16 -17.30 -15.80
C LEU A 210 -10.57 -17.86 -15.98
N ASN A 211 -11.57 -17.02 -15.74
CA ASN A 211 -12.97 -17.29 -16.06
C ASN A 211 -13.40 -16.37 -17.22
N LEU A 212 -13.90 -16.93 -18.29
CA LEU A 212 -14.30 -16.20 -19.49
C LEU A 212 -15.81 -15.88 -19.56
N GLY A 213 -16.60 -16.36 -18.55
CA GLY A 213 -18.04 -16.19 -18.55
C GLY A 213 -18.81 -17.31 -19.23
#